data_ff0515e6dc0d8b5d1d15d4a1df3599d7
#
_entry.id   ff0515e6dc0d8b5d1d15d4a1df3599d7
#
_cell.length_a   1.000
_cell.length_b   1.000
_cell.length_c   1.000
_cell.angle_alpha   90.00
_cell.angle_beta   90.00
_cell.angle_gamma   90.00
#
_symmetry.space_group_name_H-M   'P 1'
#
loop_
_entity.id
_entity.type
_entity.pdbx_description
1 polymer ?
#
loop_
_entity_poly.entity_id
_entity_poly.type
_entity_poly.pdbx_seq_one_letter_code
_entity_poly.pdbx_strand_id
1 'polypeptide(L)'
;MEFENVIQSVTNSTIYDSFVKAKQVIDTHDCISVSISGGADSDIVLDLIEKVREPGKEIHYVWFNTGLEYQATKDHIKELEEKYGVTIEEHKPIKSIPLSVKEFGVPFLSKYVSEMMERLQAHDFKWEDEPFDVLLQRYPKCKSALKWWCNEHEYTDKIKSYDIGYNKYLKEFILSNPPTFKISNACCDYAKKLVGKKVNTELNVDLNCVGVRKAEGGIRGAKYKTCFESSDDKWDEFRPILWYKDNDKVEYENAYNVDHSRCYTQYGLRRTGCVGCPYNRYFEDELNTIQKYEPKLYTACINIFGKAYDYTRKYKEFYKKMQEKQNKKMS
;
A
#
# COMPACT_ATOMS: atom_id res chain seq x y z
N MET A 1 -6.81 -4.54 31.56
CA MET A 1 -7.14 -3.16 32.05
C MET A 1 -8.60 -2.97 31.69
N GLU A 2 -9.44 -2.47 32.60
CA GLU A 2 -10.85 -2.24 32.26
C GLU A 2 -10.96 -1.12 31.23
N PHE A 3 -11.80 -1.30 30.24
CA PHE A 3 -11.96 -0.38 29.09
C PHE A 3 -12.29 1.05 29.55
N GLU A 4 -13.12 1.19 30.58
CA GLU A 4 -13.47 2.48 31.19
C GLU A 4 -12.25 3.26 31.66
N ASN A 5 -11.26 2.58 32.24
CA ASN A 5 -10.03 3.22 32.70
C ASN A 5 -9.15 3.72 31.52
N VAL A 6 -9.20 3.02 30.37
CA VAL A 6 -8.46 3.43 29.17
C VAL A 6 -9.04 4.72 28.60
N ILE A 7 -10.36 4.83 28.49
CA ILE A 7 -11.03 5.97 27.85
C ILE A 7 -11.10 7.22 28.76
N GLN A 8 -11.12 7.07 30.09
CA GLN A 8 -11.19 8.21 31.03
C GLN A 8 -10.00 9.18 30.90
N SER A 9 -8.84 8.70 30.48
CA SER A 9 -7.62 9.52 30.34
C SER A 9 -7.48 10.16 28.97
N VAL A 10 -8.35 9.82 28.01
CA VAL A 10 -8.25 10.28 26.63
C VAL A 10 -8.90 11.64 26.45
N THR A 11 -8.10 12.66 26.15
CA THR A 11 -8.58 14.04 25.90
C THR A 11 -8.79 14.34 24.42
N ASN A 12 -8.11 13.63 23.53
CA ASN A 12 -8.25 13.77 22.09
C ASN A 12 -9.49 13.04 21.58
N SER A 13 -10.45 13.80 21.03
CA SER A 13 -11.72 13.24 20.57
C SER A 13 -11.58 12.19 19.48
N THR A 14 -10.62 12.35 18.54
CA THR A 14 -10.38 11.38 17.47
C THR A 14 -9.88 10.05 18.03
N ILE A 15 -8.98 10.10 19.03
CA ILE A 15 -8.48 8.92 19.73
C ILE A 15 -9.60 8.27 20.54
N TYR A 16 -10.36 9.06 21.29
CA TYR A 16 -11.53 8.59 22.06
C TYR A 16 -12.54 7.86 21.16
N ASP A 17 -12.94 8.49 20.06
CA ASP A 17 -13.88 7.90 19.10
C ASP A 17 -13.36 6.59 18.51
N SER A 18 -12.05 6.48 18.28
CA SER A 18 -11.44 5.25 17.76
C SER A 18 -11.53 4.09 18.77
N PHE A 19 -11.32 4.35 20.07
CA PHE A 19 -11.49 3.36 21.13
C PHE A 19 -12.93 2.90 21.25
N VAL A 20 -13.87 3.85 21.35
CA VAL A 20 -15.30 3.54 21.45
C VAL A 20 -15.79 2.74 20.26
N LYS A 21 -15.41 3.17 19.04
CA LYS A 21 -15.81 2.46 17.82
C LYS A 21 -15.15 1.09 17.71
N ALA A 22 -13.87 0.95 18.08
CA ALA A 22 -13.19 -0.33 18.09
C ALA A 22 -13.86 -1.32 19.06
N LYS A 23 -14.16 -0.89 20.29
CA LYS A 23 -14.89 -1.71 21.26
C LYS A 23 -16.22 -2.21 20.69
N GLN A 24 -17.04 -1.30 20.15
CA GLN A 24 -18.33 -1.64 19.55
C GLN A 24 -18.20 -2.67 18.41
N VAL A 25 -17.25 -2.46 17.50
CA VAL A 25 -17.07 -3.33 16.33
C VAL A 25 -16.50 -4.69 16.73
N ILE A 26 -15.48 -4.72 17.61
CA ILE A 26 -14.88 -5.97 18.10
C ILE A 26 -15.87 -6.82 18.88
N ASP A 27 -16.72 -6.22 19.70
CA ASP A 27 -17.70 -6.95 20.51
C ASP A 27 -18.79 -7.64 19.66
N THR A 28 -19.11 -7.08 18.51
CA THR A 28 -20.19 -7.58 17.62
C THR A 28 -19.74 -8.61 16.60
N HIS A 29 -18.45 -8.95 16.54
CA HIS A 29 -17.89 -9.94 15.60
C HIS A 29 -17.23 -11.09 16.35
N ASP A 30 -17.23 -12.29 15.78
CA ASP A 30 -16.75 -13.49 16.45
C ASP A 30 -15.34 -13.89 16.04
N CYS A 31 -15.01 -13.86 14.75
CA CYS A 31 -13.72 -14.26 14.20
C CYS A 31 -13.05 -13.09 13.46
N ILE A 32 -12.05 -12.50 14.09
CA ILE A 32 -11.47 -11.22 13.69
C ILE A 32 -10.05 -11.43 13.17
N SER A 33 -9.74 -10.89 11.98
CA SER A 33 -8.36 -10.78 11.50
C SER A 33 -7.84 -9.34 11.62
N VAL A 34 -6.60 -9.19 12.09
CA VAL A 34 -5.91 -7.91 12.22
C VAL A 34 -4.62 -7.98 11.43
N SER A 35 -4.52 -7.19 10.36
CA SER A 35 -3.34 -7.17 9.50
C SER A 35 -2.19 -6.39 10.13
N ILE A 36 -1.11 -7.08 10.49
CA ILE A 36 0.11 -6.52 11.05
C ILE A 36 1.17 -6.45 9.95
N SER A 37 1.75 -5.29 9.75
CA SER A 37 2.79 -5.08 8.74
C SER A 37 4.18 -4.76 9.32
N GLY A 38 4.28 -4.62 10.64
CA GLY A 38 5.46 -4.07 11.33
C GLY A 38 5.71 -2.60 10.99
N GLY A 39 4.67 -1.91 10.51
CA GLY A 39 4.68 -0.48 10.24
C GLY A 39 3.93 0.28 11.32
N ALA A 40 4.32 1.52 11.58
CA ALA A 40 3.83 2.31 12.71
C ALA A 40 2.30 2.40 12.82
N ASP A 41 1.58 2.44 11.71
CA ASP A 41 0.11 2.47 11.74
C ASP A 41 -0.49 1.11 12.16
N SER A 42 0.15 -0.02 11.80
CA SER A 42 -0.28 -1.34 12.26
C SER A 42 0.04 -1.61 13.71
N ASP A 43 1.11 -1.01 14.23
CA ASP A 43 1.50 -1.12 15.64
C ASP A 43 0.46 -0.44 16.54
N ILE A 44 -0.04 0.75 16.14
CA ILE A 44 -1.13 1.43 16.81
C ILE A 44 -2.42 0.61 16.76
N VAL A 45 -2.74 -0.01 15.63
CA VAL A 45 -3.93 -0.85 15.51
C VAL A 45 -3.84 -2.06 16.44
N LEU A 46 -2.68 -2.72 16.51
CA LEU A 46 -2.46 -3.82 17.44
C LEU A 46 -2.68 -3.38 18.89
N ASP A 47 -2.04 -2.30 19.30
CA ASP A 47 -2.16 -1.76 20.65
C ASP A 47 -3.61 -1.38 21.00
N LEU A 48 -4.30 -0.71 20.07
CA LEU A 48 -5.69 -0.31 20.25
C LEU A 48 -6.61 -1.52 20.39
N ILE A 49 -6.46 -2.54 19.54
CA ILE A 49 -7.27 -3.76 19.61
C ILE A 49 -7.02 -4.52 20.91
N GLU A 50 -5.75 -4.65 21.35
CA GLU A 50 -5.42 -5.31 22.62
C GLU A 50 -5.99 -4.58 23.85
N LYS A 51 -6.19 -3.27 23.78
CA LYS A 51 -6.81 -2.48 24.85
C LYS A 51 -8.33 -2.59 24.92
N VAL A 52 -8.99 -2.92 23.82
CA VAL A 52 -10.46 -2.98 23.75
C VAL A 52 -11.03 -4.39 23.74
N ARG A 53 -10.23 -5.41 23.40
CA ARG A 53 -10.73 -6.79 23.32
C ARG A 53 -11.12 -7.35 24.68
N GLU A 54 -12.20 -8.10 24.71
CA GLU A 54 -12.60 -8.90 25.88
C GLU A 54 -11.75 -10.19 25.96
N PRO A 55 -11.50 -10.70 27.18
CA PRO A 55 -10.86 -11.99 27.37
C PRO A 55 -11.62 -13.10 26.65
N GLY A 56 -10.89 -13.94 25.91
CA GLY A 56 -11.47 -15.06 25.15
C GLY A 56 -12.00 -14.73 23.77
N LYS A 57 -11.92 -13.46 23.32
CA LYS A 57 -12.26 -13.08 21.95
C LYS A 57 -11.24 -13.66 20.98
N GLU A 58 -11.69 -14.33 19.92
CA GLU A 58 -10.84 -14.94 18.91
C GLU A 58 -10.34 -13.85 17.94
N ILE A 59 -9.03 -13.55 18.01
CA ILE A 59 -8.38 -12.56 17.15
C ILE A 59 -7.13 -13.18 16.52
N HIS A 60 -7.09 -13.19 15.20
CA HIS A 60 -5.95 -13.63 14.39
C HIS A 60 -5.12 -12.41 13.98
N TYR A 61 -3.93 -12.27 14.54
CA TYR A 61 -2.94 -11.28 14.08
C TYR A 61 -2.17 -11.89 12.92
N VAL A 62 -2.29 -11.31 11.70
CA VAL A 62 -1.73 -11.88 10.49
C VAL A 62 -0.66 -10.98 9.89
N TRP A 63 0.50 -11.55 9.60
CA TRP A 63 1.61 -10.89 8.93
C TRP A 63 1.90 -11.52 7.57
N PHE A 64 1.81 -10.73 6.52
CA PHE A 64 2.13 -11.17 5.16
C PHE A 64 3.61 -10.94 4.85
N ASN A 65 4.45 -11.92 5.17
CA ASN A 65 5.87 -11.89 4.86
C ASN A 65 6.09 -12.09 3.36
N THR A 66 6.36 -11.03 2.64
CA THR A 66 6.53 -11.04 1.17
C THR A 66 7.84 -11.67 0.69
N GLY A 67 8.76 -11.99 1.61
CA GLY A 67 10.13 -12.42 1.32
C GLY A 67 11.10 -11.26 1.04
N LEU A 68 10.59 -10.05 0.88
CA LEU A 68 11.37 -8.80 0.80
C LEU A 68 11.01 -7.89 1.96
N GLU A 69 11.35 -8.31 3.17
CA GLU A 69 11.13 -7.56 4.40
C GLU A 69 12.48 -7.24 5.05
N TYR A 70 12.59 -6.05 5.66
CA TYR A 70 13.77 -5.70 6.47
C TYR A 70 13.96 -6.67 7.64
N GLN A 71 15.20 -6.97 7.99
CA GLN A 71 15.44 -7.75 9.21
C GLN A 71 14.88 -7.01 10.43
N ALA A 72 15.03 -5.69 10.47
CA ALA A 72 14.43 -4.87 11.52
C ALA A 72 12.90 -4.99 11.63
N THR A 73 12.18 -5.21 10.52
CA THR A 73 10.73 -5.50 10.55
C THR A 73 10.46 -6.89 11.15
N LYS A 74 11.25 -7.91 10.77
CA LYS A 74 11.08 -9.27 11.29
C LYS A 74 11.36 -9.35 12.81
N ASP A 75 12.38 -8.62 13.26
CA ASP A 75 12.71 -8.53 14.68
C ASP A 75 11.57 -7.84 15.44
N HIS A 76 11.05 -6.74 14.89
CA HIS A 76 9.96 -5.99 15.48
C HIS A 76 8.65 -6.80 15.59
N ILE A 77 8.33 -7.67 14.64
CA ILE A 77 7.17 -8.57 14.77
C ILE A 77 7.29 -9.44 16.02
N LYS A 78 8.49 -9.96 16.33
CA LYS A 78 8.74 -10.75 17.55
C LYS A 78 8.64 -9.88 18.81
N GLU A 79 9.16 -8.66 18.76
CA GLU A 79 9.06 -7.70 19.87
C GLU A 79 7.58 -7.38 20.18
N LEU A 80 6.73 -7.28 19.16
CA LEU A 80 5.29 -7.11 19.33
C LEU A 80 4.62 -8.35 19.94
N GLU A 81 4.98 -9.57 19.51
CA GLU A 81 4.49 -10.82 20.11
C GLU A 81 4.83 -10.89 21.60
N GLU A 82 6.06 -10.57 21.98
CA GLU A 82 6.53 -10.56 23.36
C GLU A 82 5.81 -9.47 24.19
N LYS A 83 5.69 -8.24 23.65
CA LYS A 83 5.08 -7.10 24.33
C LYS A 83 3.61 -7.30 24.65
N TYR A 84 2.85 -7.85 23.70
CA TYR A 84 1.40 -8.01 23.84
C TYR A 84 0.96 -9.42 24.27
N GLY A 85 1.90 -10.37 24.32
CA GLY A 85 1.59 -11.77 24.65
C GLY A 85 0.68 -12.44 23.60
N VAL A 86 0.82 -12.06 22.35
CA VAL A 86 0.02 -12.57 21.23
C VAL A 86 0.89 -13.38 20.25
N THR A 87 0.25 -14.18 19.40
CA THR A 87 0.91 -14.82 18.27
C THR A 87 0.57 -14.06 17.00
N ILE A 88 1.59 -13.70 16.21
CA ILE A 88 1.41 -13.07 14.90
C ILE A 88 1.70 -14.10 13.82
N GLU A 89 0.64 -14.59 13.17
CA GLU A 89 0.71 -15.66 12.18
C GLU A 89 1.42 -15.19 10.90
N GLU A 90 2.55 -15.82 10.56
CA GLU A 90 3.29 -15.54 9.33
C GLU A 90 2.67 -16.24 8.14
N HIS A 91 2.24 -15.49 7.14
CA HIS A 91 1.73 -16.02 5.86
C HIS A 91 2.66 -15.65 4.70
N LYS A 92 3.10 -16.69 3.95
CA LYS A 92 3.99 -16.56 2.80
C LYS A 92 3.21 -16.21 1.53
N PRO A 93 3.85 -15.58 0.51
CA PRO A 93 3.24 -15.28 -0.77
C PRO A 93 2.72 -16.54 -1.48
N ILE A 94 1.59 -16.44 -2.16
CA ILE A 94 1.13 -17.48 -3.11
C ILE A 94 2.17 -17.67 -4.22
N LYS A 95 2.75 -16.56 -4.70
CA LYS A 95 3.88 -16.57 -5.62
C LYS A 95 4.88 -15.52 -5.14
N SER A 96 6.15 -15.90 -5.00
CA SER A 96 7.20 -14.98 -4.54
C SER A 96 7.36 -13.77 -5.46
N ILE A 97 7.80 -12.63 -4.90
CA ILE A 97 7.98 -11.39 -5.67
C ILE A 97 8.92 -11.60 -6.87
N PRO A 98 10.11 -12.26 -6.74
CA PRO A 98 10.97 -12.48 -7.91
C PRO A 98 10.30 -13.29 -9.02
N LEU A 99 9.53 -14.33 -8.68
CA LEU A 99 8.81 -15.13 -9.66
C LEU A 99 7.67 -14.34 -10.31
N SER A 100 6.92 -13.56 -9.54
CA SER A 100 5.86 -12.70 -10.05
C SER A 100 6.40 -11.65 -11.02
N VAL A 101 7.51 -11.00 -10.66
CA VAL A 101 8.16 -10.00 -11.52
C VAL A 101 8.71 -10.63 -12.81
N LYS A 102 9.31 -11.82 -12.72
CA LYS A 102 9.82 -12.55 -13.89
C LYS A 102 8.70 -12.95 -14.87
N GLU A 103 7.56 -13.38 -14.35
CA GLU A 103 6.45 -13.91 -15.16
C GLU A 103 5.55 -12.80 -15.71
N PHE A 104 5.14 -11.88 -14.85
CA PHE A 104 4.12 -10.86 -15.19
C PHE A 104 4.71 -9.51 -15.55
N GLY A 105 5.87 -9.16 -15.03
CA GLY A 105 6.51 -7.87 -15.28
C GLY A 105 6.83 -7.08 -14.01
N VAL A 106 7.54 -5.97 -14.21
CA VAL A 106 8.03 -5.11 -13.12
C VAL A 106 7.02 -4.01 -12.78
N PRO A 107 6.97 -3.56 -11.50
CA PRO A 107 6.18 -2.38 -11.12
C PRO A 107 6.72 -1.09 -11.73
N PHE A 108 5.81 -0.14 -12.08
CA PHE A 108 6.20 1.18 -12.58
C PHE A 108 5.29 2.29 -12.04
N LEU A 109 5.85 3.34 -11.47
CA LEU A 109 5.24 4.54 -10.88
C LEU A 109 4.17 4.27 -9.80
N SER A 110 3.10 3.59 -10.13
CA SER A 110 2.02 3.26 -9.20
C SER A 110 1.34 1.94 -9.58
N LYS A 111 0.59 1.36 -8.65
CA LYS A 111 -0.20 0.14 -8.92
C LYS A 111 -1.16 0.36 -10.09
N TYR A 112 -1.84 1.51 -10.10
CA TYR A 112 -2.82 1.83 -11.13
C TYR A 112 -2.18 2.01 -12.51
N VAL A 113 -1.07 2.76 -12.60
CA VAL A 113 -0.34 2.92 -13.86
C VAL A 113 0.16 1.57 -14.36
N SER A 114 0.74 0.74 -13.48
CA SER A 114 1.20 -0.61 -13.85
C SER A 114 0.06 -1.49 -14.36
N GLU A 115 -1.10 -1.45 -13.71
CA GLU A 115 -2.29 -2.20 -14.13
C GLU A 115 -2.80 -1.76 -15.51
N MET A 116 -2.87 -0.45 -15.76
CA MET A 116 -3.30 0.07 -17.05
C MET A 116 -2.31 -0.33 -18.16
N MET A 117 -1.01 -0.20 -17.91
CA MET A 117 0.02 -0.61 -18.87
C MET A 117 0.01 -2.13 -19.11
N GLU A 118 -0.16 -2.95 -18.07
CA GLU A 118 -0.31 -4.40 -18.18
C GLU A 118 -1.47 -4.77 -19.10
N ARG A 119 -2.65 -4.16 -18.90
CA ARG A 119 -3.84 -4.40 -19.73
C ARG A 119 -3.62 -4.03 -21.18
N LEU A 120 -2.92 -2.93 -21.47
CA LEU A 120 -2.55 -2.55 -22.84
C LEU A 120 -1.54 -3.53 -23.44
N GLN A 121 -0.49 -3.90 -22.70
CA GLN A 121 0.52 -4.87 -23.15
C GLN A 121 -0.06 -6.27 -23.40
N ALA A 122 -1.03 -6.71 -22.60
CA ALA A 122 -1.70 -8.00 -22.76
C ALA A 122 -2.47 -8.15 -24.09
N HIS A 123 -2.72 -7.04 -24.77
CA HIS A 123 -3.39 -7.00 -26.08
C HIS A 123 -2.53 -6.37 -27.18
N ASP A 124 -1.20 -6.43 -27.04
CA ASP A 124 -0.22 -5.99 -28.03
C ASP A 124 -0.39 -4.52 -28.49
N PHE A 125 -0.83 -3.64 -27.58
CA PHE A 125 -1.00 -2.22 -27.84
C PHE A 125 0.32 -1.58 -28.34
N LYS A 126 0.28 -0.83 -29.44
CA LYS A 126 1.47 -0.31 -30.11
C LYS A 126 1.95 1.06 -29.62
N TRP A 127 1.46 1.51 -28.48
CA TRP A 127 1.77 2.84 -27.89
C TRP A 127 1.53 3.98 -28.87
N GLU A 128 0.37 3.99 -29.51
CA GLU A 128 -0.03 4.97 -30.52
C GLU A 128 -0.88 6.10 -29.91
N ASP A 129 -0.78 7.28 -30.50
CA ASP A 129 -1.53 8.48 -30.08
C ASP A 129 -2.65 8.78 -31.07
N GLU A 130 -3.73 8.02 -30.95
CA GLU A 130 -4.92 8.12 -31.77
C GLU A 130 -6.15 8.40 -30.87
N PRO A 131 -7.26 8.91 -31.44
CA PRO A 131 -8.51 9.10 -30.70
C PRO A 131 -9.03 7.81 -30.07
N PHE A 132 -9.71 7.95 -28.92
CA PHE A 132 -10.24 6.81 -28.14
C PHE A 132 -11.07 5.84 -29.00
N ASP A 133 -12.00 6.36 -29.81
CA ASP A 133 -12.89 5.51 -30.64
C ASP A 133 -12.12 4.69 -31.67
N VAL A 134 -11.07 5.27 -32.26
CA VAL A 134 -10.19 4.58 -33.22
C VAL A 134 -9.43 3.45 -32.52
N LEU A 135 -8.85 3.75 -31.34
CA LEU A 135 -8.13 2.75 -30.56
C LEU A 135 -9.08 1.66 -30.03
N LEU A 136 -10.30 2.03 -29.62
CA LEU A 136 -11.27 1.06 -29.14
C LEU A 136 -11.71 0.06 -30.21
N GLN A 137 -11.79 0.48 -31.49
CA GLN A 137 -12.06 -0.43 -32.60
C GLN A 137 -10.90 -1.44 -32.81
N ARG A 138 -9.64 -1.01 -32.64
CA ARG A 138 -8.46 -1.88 -32.77
C ARG A 138 -8.27 -2.79 -31.56
N TYR A 139 -8.56 -2.29 -30.35
CA TYR A 139 -8.32 -2.97 -29.07
C TYR A 139 -9.59 -3.02 -28.19
N PRO A 140 -10.66 -3.71 -28.63
CA PRO A 140 -11.96 -3.64 -27.97
C PRO A 140 -11.98 -4.18 -26.53
N LYS A 141 -11.00 -5.07 -26.19
CA LYS A 141 -10.86 -5.64 -24.85
C LYS A 141 -10.13 -4.69 -23.87
N CYS A 142 -9.59 -3.57 -24.34
CA CYS A 142 -8.81 -2.64 -23.53
C CYS A 142 -9.57 -1.39 -23.07
N LYS A 143 -10.89 -1.34 -23.18
CA LYS A 143 -11.72 -0.12 -22.98
C LYS A 143 -11.31 0.71 -21.76
N SER A 144 -11.15 0.09 -20.58
CA SER A 144 -10.76 0.80 -19.36
C SER A 144 -9.35 1.40 -19.44
N ALA A 145 -8.39 0.63 -19.97
CA ALA A 145 -7.01 1.10 -20.10
C ALA A 145 -6.88 2.15 -21.23
N LEU A 146 -7.69 2.07 -22.27
CA LEU A 146 -7.77 3.10 -23.31
C LEU A 146 -8.42 4.41 -22.79
N LYS A 147 -9.43 4.34 -21.91
CA LYS A 147 -9.93 5.54 -21.24
C LYS A 147 -8.82 6.26 -20.46
N TRP A 148 -7.99 5.49 -19.71
CA TRP A 148 -6.81 6.03 -19.06
C TRP A 148 -5.83 6.67 -20.05
N TRP A 149 -5.48 5.96 -21.13
CA TRP A 149 -4.53 6.39 -22.14
C TRP A 149 -4.95 7.65 -22.89
N CYS A 150 -6.26 7.78 -23.17
CA CYS A 150 -6.81 8.90 -23.93
C CYS A 150 -7.35 10.05 -23.06
N ASN A 151 -7.27 9.96 -21.73
CA ASN A 151 -7.86 10.90 -20.77
C ASN A 151 -9.40 11.02 -20.92
N GLU A 152 -10.08 9.89 -21.11
CA GLU A 152 -11.52 9.81 -21.40
C GLU A 152 -12.36 9.28 -20.21
N HIS A 153 -11.83 9.39 -18.96
CA HIS A 153 -12.66 9.11 -17.79
C HIS A 153 -13.60 10.26 -17.48
N GLU A 154 -14.83 9.91 -17.15
CA GLU A 154 -15.83 10.86 -16.64
C GLU A 154 -15.57 11.08 -15.14
N TYR A 155 -15.51 12.35 -14.72
CA TYR A 155 -15.24 12.72 -13.34
C TYR A 155 -16.39 13.55 -12.78
N THR A 156 -16.79 13.21 -11.56
CA THR A 156 -17.71 14.02 -10.75
C THR A 156 -16.97 15.12 -9.96
N ASP A 157 -15.66 14.99 -9.82
CA ASP A 157 -14.78 15.96 -9.15
C ASP A 157 -13.74 16.56 -10.13
N LYS A 158 -13.02 17.57 -9.69
CA LYS A 158 -12.01 18.27 -10.50
C LYS A 158 -10.68 17.50 -10.63
N ILE A 159 -10.51 16.37 -9.94
CA ILE A 159 -9.24 15.64 -9.88
C ILE A 159 -9.28 14.47 -10.87
N LYS A 160 -8.60 14.63 -11.99
CA LYS A 160 -8.47 13.60 -13.04
C LYS A 160 -7.44 12.50 -12.70
N SER A 161 -7.55 11.91 -11.52
CA SER A 161 -6.55 10.96 -10.98
C SER A 161 -6.49 9.61 -11.72
N TYR A 162 -7.53 9.30 -12.50
CA TYR A 162 -7.61 8.07 -13.28
C TYR A 162 -7.17 8.22 -14.74
N ASP A 163 -6.74 9.39 -15.15
CA ASP A 163 -6.21 9.65 -16.49
C ASP A 163 -4.67 9.60 -16.49
N ILE A 164 -4.06 9.24 -17.65
CA ILE A 164 -2.60 9.26 -17.80
C ILE A 164 -2.04 10.67 -17.59
N GLY A 165 -2.78 11.69 -17.98
CA GLY A 165 -2.42 13.10 -17.81
C GLY A 165 -2.26 13.57 -16.37
N TYR A 166 -2.76 12.80 -15.38
CA TYR A 166 -2.47 13.04 -13.97
C TYR A 166 -0.95 12.95 -13.67
N ASN A 167 -0.26 12.07 -14.38
CA ASN A 167 1.20 11.99 -14.37
C ASN A 167 1.75 12.80 -15.53
N LYS A 168 2.06 14.06 -15.27
CA LYS A 168 2.48 15.03 -16.30
C LYS A 168 3.59 14.47 -17.20
N TYR A 169 3.45 14.61 -18.51
CA TYR A 169 4.35 14.10 -19.55
C TYR A 169 4.52 12.58 -19.60
N LEU A 170 3.69 11.79 -18.90
CA LEU A 170 3.84 10.33 -18.92
C LEU A 170 3.51 9.73 -20.28
N LYS A 171 2.46 10.23 -20.94
CA LYS A 171 2.08 9.75 -22.27
C LYS A 171 3.19 10.03 -23.29
N GLU A 172 3.69 11.25 -23.33
CA GLU A 172 4.77 11.66 -24.23
C GLU A 172 6.07 10.87 -23.96
N PHE A 173 6.33 10.58 -22.68
CA PHE A 173 7.44 9.73 -22.30
C PHE A 173 7.30 8.31 -22.87
N ILE A 174 6.15 7.68 -22.70
CA ILE A 174 5.90 6.31 -23.17
C ILE A 174 5.93 6.25 -24.70
N LEU A 175 5.36 7.23 -25.39
CA LEU A 175 5.42 7.34 -26.86
C LEU A 175 6.86 7.42 -27.38
N SER A 176 7.71 8.18 -26.67
CA SER A 176 9.13 8.37 -27.05
C SER A 176 10.03 7.23 -26.58
N ASN A 177 9.64 6.50 -25.53
CA ASN A 177 10.39 5.44 -24.88
C ASN A 177 9.47 4.26 -24.53
N PRO A 178 8.88 3.57 -25.50
CA PRO A 178 7.99 2.45 -25.22
C PRO A 178 8.71 1.37 -24.41
N PRO A 179 8.07 0.78 -23.41
CA PRO A 179 8.69 -0.26 -22.60
C PRO A 179 8.93 -1.52 -23.44
N THR A 180 10.16 -2.04 -23.43
CA THR A 180 10.56 -3.28 -24.08
C THR A 180 10.42 -4.51 -23.19
N PHE A 181 9.81 -4.34 -22.02
CA PHE A 181 9.59 -5.36 -21.00
C PHE A 181 8.17 -5.25 -20.45
N LYS A 182 7.71 -6.32 -19.80
CA LYS A 182 6.38 -6.35 -19.18
C LYS A 182 6.34 -5.47 -17.94
N ILE A 183 5.27 -4.71 -17.81
CA ILE A 183 4.95 -3.91 -16.62
C ILE A 183 3.69 -4.48 -15.98
N SER A 184 3.70 -4.69 -14.65
CA SER A 184 2.58 -5.28 -13.93
C SER A 184 2.61 -4.91 -12.44
N ASN A 185 1.45 -4.97 -11.79
CA ASN A 185 1.30 -4.90 -10.33
C ASN A 185 1.15 -6.28 -9.66
N ALA A 186 1.24 -7.36 -10.41
CA ALA A 186 0.98 -8.74 -9.96
C ALA A 186 1.78 -9.16 -8.72
N CYS A 187 3.01 -8.64 -8.53
CA CYS A 187 3.78 -8.91 -7.32
C CYS A 187 3.04 -8.50 -6.03
N CYS A 188 2.27 -7.41 -6.05
CA CYS A 188 1.44 -7.00 -4.90
C CYS A 188 0.24 -7.91 -4.70
N ASP A 189 -0.39 -8.35 -5.78
CA ASP A 189 -1.57 -9.21 -5.72
C ASP A 189 -1.19 -10.58 -5.16
N TYR A 190 -0.15 -11.23 -5.68
CA TYR A 190 0.29 -12.56 -5.24
C TYR A 190 0.99 -12.55 -3.87
N ALA A 191 1.66 -11.46 -3.49
CA ALA A 191 2.37 -11.41 -2.22
C ALA A 191 1.50 -10.95 -1.04
N LYS A 192 0.41 -10.20 -1.28
CA LYS A 192 -0.42 -9.65 -0.19
C LYS A 192 -1.91 -9.84 -0.41
N LYS A 193 -2.49 -9.32 -1.50
CA LYS A 193 -3.94 -9.23 -1.67
C LYS A 193 -4.62 -10.60 -1.75
N LEU A 194 -4.11 -11.50 -2.58
CA LEU A 194 -4.65 -12.85 -2.72
C LEU A 194 -4.36 -13.72 -1.49
N VAL A 195 -3.22 -13.51 -0.82
CA VAL A 195 -2.90 -14.17 0.46
C VAL A 195 -3.91 -13.77 1.52
N GLY A 196 -4.14 -12.46 1.70
CA GLY A 196 -5.12 -11.96 2.68
C GLY A 196 -6.53 -12.50 2.42
N LYS A 197 -6.96 -12.50 1.15
CA LYS A 197 -8.26 -13.09 0.79
C LYS A 197 -8.33 -14.59 1.14
N LYS A 198 -7.27 -15.34 0.85
CA LYS A 198 -7.19 -16.78 1.16
C LYS A 198 -7.26 -17.01 2.68
N VAL A 199 -6.43 -16.32 3.44
CA VAL A 199 -6.36 -16.42 4.91
C VAL A 199 -7.71 -16.10 5.55
N ASN A 200 -8.31 -14.96 5.21
CA ASN A 200 -9.62 -14.58 5.75
C ASN A 200 -10.72 -15.60 5.41
N THR A 201 -10.66 -16.22 4.21
CA THR A 201 -11.61 -17.27 3.84
C THR A 201 -11.37 -18.55 4.62
N GLU A 202 -10.12 -18.99 4.79
CA GLU A 202 -9.74 -20.24 5.50
C GLU A 202 -10.05 -20.16 6.99
N LEU A 203 -9.89 -18.99 7.59
CA LEU A 203 -10.21 -18.72 8.99
C LEU A 203 -11.70 -18.42 9.25
N ASN A 204 -12.53 -18.32 8.21
CA ASN A 204 -13.93 -17.90 8.32
C ASN A 204 -14.09 -16.54 9.01
N VAL A 205 -13.20 -15.60 8.71
CA VAL A 205 -13.17 -14.25 9.29
C VAL A 205 -14.48 -13.52 8.97
N ASP A 206 -15.11 -12.93 9.98
CA ASP A 206 -16.27 -12.05 9.85
C ASP A 206 -15.88 -10.55 9.89
N LEU A 207 -14.71 -10.21 10.48
CA LEU A 207 -14.18 -8.85 10.51
C LEU A 207 -12.70 -8.81 10.13
N ASN A 208 -12.32 -7.97 9.17
CA ASN A 208 -10.93 -7.70 8.81
C ASN A 208 -10.52 -6.28 9.24
N CYS A 209 -9.57 -6.17 10.16
CA CYS A 209 -9.02 -4.90 10.64
C CYS A 209 -7.72 -4.54 9.93
N VAL A 210 -7.61 -3.30 9.43
CA VAL A 210 -6.41 -2.83 8.72
C VAL A 210 -5.98 -1.43 9.17
N GLY A 211 -4.67 -1.24 9.34
CA GLY A 211 -4.07 0.06 9.67
C GLY A 211 -3.97 0.95 8.44
N VAL A 212 -5.02 1.76 8.18
CA VAL A 212 -5.06 2.74 7.08
C VAL A 212 -5.51 4.07 7.63
N ARG A 213 -4.79 5.15 7.28
CA ARG A 213 -5.14 6.53 7.60
C ARG A 213 -5.49 7.33 6.35
N LYS A 214 -6.52 8.17 6.43
CA LYS A 214 -6.89 9.08 5.35
C LYS A 214 -5.79 10.12 5.08
N ALA A 215 -5.06 10.51 6.14
CA ALA A 215 -3.93 11.43 6.08
C ALA A 215 -2.74 10.93 5.24
N GLU A 216 -2.61 9.62 4.99
CA GLU A 216 -1.60 9.09 4.06
C GLU A 216 -1.80 9.61 2.61
N GLY A 217 -2.99 10.10 2.29
CA GLY A 217 -3.34 10.63 0.97
C GLY A 217 -3.41 9.56 -0.13
N GLY A 218 -3.31 10.01 -1.38
CA GLY A 218 -3.34 9.14 -2.55
C GLY A 218 -4.68 8.39 -2.73
N ILE A 219 -4.63 7.25 -3.43
CA ILE A 219 -5.82 6.44 -3.71
C ILE A 219 -6.50 5.93 -2.42
N ARG A 220 -5.72 5.64 -1.36
CA ARG A 220 -6.28 5.18 -0.08
C ARG A 220 -7.14 6.24 0.58
N GLY A 221 -6.65 7.48 0.67
CA GLY A 221 -7.40 8.59 1.24
C GLY A 221 -8.68 8.93 0.48
N ALA A 222 -8.69 8.75 -0.85
CA ALA A 222 -9.87 8.97 -1.69
C ALA A 222 -10.87 7.80 -1.65
N LYS A 223 -10.37 6.56 -1.56
CA LYS A 223 -11.20 5.34 -1.63
C LYS A 223 -12.09 5.17 -0.40
N TYR A 224 -11.53 5.36 0.81
CA TYR A 224 -12.24 5.04 2.04
C TYR A 224 -13.01 6.25 2.58
N LYS A 225 -14.33 6.15 2.63
CA LYS A 225 -15.23 7.20 3.12
C LYS A 225 -15.62 6.99 4.58
N THR A 226 -15.57 5.75 5.07
CA THR A 226 -15.98 5.34 6.43
C THR A 226 -14.91 4.45 7.05
N CYS A 227 -14.81 4.48 8.38
CA CYS A 227 -13.90 3.59 9.11
C CYS A 227 -14.43 2.14 9.16
N PHE A 228 -15.72 1.94 9.03
CA PHE A 228 -16.37 0.64 9.00
C PHE A 228 -17.16 0.49 7.70
N GLU A 229 -17.09 -0.69 7.08
CA GLU A 229 -17.79 -1.04 5.84
C GLU A 229 -18.30 -2.48 5.96
N SER A 230 -19.62 -2.64 6.01
CA SER A 230 -20.26 -3.96 6.07
C SER A 230 -20.38 -4.58 4.68
N SER A 231 -20.34 -5.90 4.62
CA SER A 231 -20.43 -6.68 3.39
C SER A 231 -21.30 -7.92 3.57
N ASP A 232 -22.33 -8.08 2.75
CA ASP A 232 -23.21 -9.26 2.78
C ASP A 232 -22.56 -10.54 2.24
N ASP A 233 -21.54 -10.41 1.38
CA ASP A 233 -20.92 -11.54 0.67
C ASP A 233 -19.58 -12.00 1.22
N LYS A 234 -19.04 -11.28 2.22
CA LYS A 234 -17.69 -11.48 2.75
C LYS A 234 -17.65 -11.14 4.23
N TRP A 235 -16.45 -10.80 4.69
CA TRP A 235 -16.21 -10.19 6.00
C TRP A 235 -16.40 -8.68 5.95
N ASP A 236 -16.76 -8.10 7.07
CA ASP A 236 -16.77 -6.66 7.27
C ASP A 236 -15.35 -6.09 7.30
N GLU A 237 -15.17 -4.84 6.92
CA GLU A 237 -13.87 -4.17 6.98
C GLU A 237 -13.87 -3.02 7.99
N PHE A 238 -12.89 -3.03 8.87
CA PHE A 238 -12.70 -1.99 9.88
C PHE A 238 -11.31 -1.34 9.78
N ARG A 239 -11.30 -0.03 9.87
CA ARG A 239 -10.10 0.82 9.81
C ARG A 239 -10.06 1.71 11.04
N PRO A 240 -9.60 1.20 12.19
CA PRO A 240 -9.73 1.87 13.49
C PRO A 240 -9.19 3.30 13.50
N ILE A 241 -8.08 3.52 12.81
CA ILE A 241 -7.32 4.78 12.81
C ILE A 241 -7.51 5.60 11.52
N LEU A 242 -8.60 5.36 10.76
CA LEU A 242 -8.83 6.02 9.46
C LEU A 242 -8.75 7.55 9.55
N TRP A 243 -9.25 8.13 10.62
CA TRP A 243 -9.35 9.58 10.81
C TRP A 243 -8.14 10.21 11.49
N TYR A 244 -7.15 9.41 11.92
CA TYR A 244 -5.94 9.93 12.57
C TYR A 244 -5.13 10.80 11.60
N LYS A 245 -4.84 12.03 12.04
CA LYS A 245 -3.81 12.90 11.50
C LYS A 245 -2.47 12.54 12.11
N ASP A 246 -1.40 13.16 11.61
CA ASP A 246 -0.06 12.88 12.14
C ASP A 246 0.08 13.27 13.62
N ASN A 247 -0.58 14.35 14.07
CA ASN A 247 -0.59 14.74 15.49
C ASN A 247 -1.33 13.72 16.37
N ASP A 248 -2.49 13.21 15.93
CA ASP A 248 -3.25 12.20 16.67
C ASP A 248 -2.43 10.92 16.84
N LYS A 249 -1.68 10.55 15.78
CA LYS A 249 -0.76 9.42 15.81
C LYS A 249 0.33 9.61 16.86
N VAL A 250 1.05 10.73 16.83
CA VAL A 250 2.13 11.04 17.79
C VAL A 250 1.58 11.11 19.22
N GLU A 251 0.41 11.69 19.42
CA GLU A 251 -0.24 11.73 20.73
C GLU A 251 -0.57 10.34 21.26
N TYR A 252 -1.12 9.47 20.40
CA TYR A 252 -1.40 8.07 20.74
C TYR A 252 -0.12 7.32 21.13
N GLU A 253 0.91 7.39 20.28
CA GLU A 253 2.20 6.74 20.47
C GLU A 253 2.83 7.12 21.84
N ASN A 254 2.80 8.41 22.17
CA ASN A 254 3.34 8.91 23.43
C ASN A 254 2.48 8.49 24.65
N ALA A 255 1.14 8.56 24.51
CA ALA A 255 0.23 8.23 25.62
C ALA A 255 0.29 6.75 26.01
N TYR A 256 0.51 5.87 25.04
CA TYR A 256 0.45 4.42 25.23
C TYR A 256 1.79 3.71 25.07
N ASN A 257 2.89 4.44 24.92
CA ASN A 257 4.25 3.90 24.73
C ASN A 257 4.32 2.86 23.60
N VAL A 258 3.79 3.24 22.43
CA VAL A 258 3.83 2.38 21.25
C VAL A 258 5.20 2.51 20.60
N ASP A 259 5.99 1.43 20.68
CA ASP A 259 7.30 1.35 20.05
C ASP A 259 7.19 0.98 18.57
N HIS A 260 8.16 1.43 17.78
CA HIS A 260 8.22 1.14 16.36
C HIS A 260 9.53 0.48 15.95
N SER A 261 9.45 -0.26 14.86
CA SER A 261 10.61 -0.92 14.25
C SER A 261 11.81 0.01 14.09
N ARG A 262 13.01 -0.56 14.25
CA ARG A 262 14.29 0.11 13.93
C ARG A 262 14.35 0.66 12.50
N CYS A 263 13.47 0.23 11.61
CA CYS A 263 13.28 0.87 10.31
C CYS A 263 13.01 2.36 10.42
N TYR A 264 12.26 2.80 11.45
CA TYR A 264 11.96 4.21 11.69
C TYR A 264 13.04 4.89 12.52
N THR A 265 13.42 4.28 13.64
CA THR A 265 14.28 4.91 14.66
C THR A 265 15.76 4.90 14.30
N GLN A 266 16.23 3.87 13.59
CA GLN A 266 17.63 3.69 13.23
C GLN A 266 17.91 3.90 11.74
N TYR A 267 17.03 3.35 10.85
CA TYR A 267 17.25 3.47 9.41
C TYR A 267 16.70 4.80 8.85
N GLY A 268 15.87 5.51 9.61
CA GLY A 268 15.28 6.78 9.21
C GLY A 268 14.25 6.66 8.07
N LEU A 269 13.65 5.50 7.89
CA LEU A 269 12.62 5.29 6.89
C LEU A 269 11.32 5.97 7.32
N ARG A 270 10.61 6.53 6.36
CA ARG A 270 9.30 7.17 6.60
C ARG A 270 8.14 6.18 6.65
N ARG A 271 8.34 5.01 6.09
CA ARG A 271 7.35 3.92 6.02
C ARG A 271 8.07 2.61 5.77
N THR A 272 7.45 1.52 6.21
CA THR A 272 7.85 0.16 5.88
C THR A 272 6.92 -0.44 4.82
N GLY A 273 7.38 -1.51 4.19
CA GLY A 273 6.66 -2.25 3.16
C GLY A 273 7.62 -3.24 2.50
N CYS A 274 7.29 -3.76 1.32
CA CYS A 274 8.27 -4.56 0.57
C CYS A 274 9.52 -3.72 0.32
N VAL A 275 10.68 -4.25 0.70
CA VAL A 275 11.97 -3.56 0.60
C VAL A 275 12.28 -3.20 -0.84
N GLY A 276 12.71 -1.96 -1.09
CA GLY A 276 13.07 -1.46 -2.42
C GLY A 276 11.90 -1.43 -3.42
N CYS A 277 10.66 -1.33 -2.95
CA CYS A 277 9.49 -1.31 -3.83
C CYS A 277 9.53 -0.13 -4.81
N PRO A 278 9.49 -0.34 -6.14
CA PRO A 278 9.52 0.73 -7.14
C PRO A 278 8.33 1.72 -7.06
N TYR A 279 7.27 1.37 -6.36
CA TYR A 279 6.16 2.28 -6.07
C TYR A 279 6.47 3.30 -4.98
N ASN A 280 7.59 3.14 -4.27
CA ASN A 280 8.03 4.15 -3.33
C ASN A 280 8.54 5.37 -4.09
N ARG A 281 7.90 6.52 -3.88
CA ARG A 281 8.31 7.79 -4.49
C ARG A 281 9.78 8.14 -4.19
N TYR A 282 10.26 7.73 -3.02
CA TYR A 282 11.60 7.96 -2.50
C TYR A 282 12.48 6.70 -2.57
N PHE A 283 12.27 5.85 -3.58
CA PHE A 283 12.99 4.59 -3.68
C PHE A 283 14.51 4.75 -3.76
N GLU A 284 15.04 5.87 -4.27
CA GLU A 284 16.48 6.14 -4.29
C GLU A 284 17.05 6.28 -2.88
N ASP A 285 16.38 7.07 -2.02
CA ASP A 285 16.79 7.24 -0.62
C ASP A 285 16.66 5.91 0.13
N GLU A 286 15.60 5.15 -0.16
CA GLU A 286 15.44 3.81 0.40
C GLU A 286 16.53 2.87 -0.06
N LEU A 287 16.92 2.86 -1.35
CA LEU A 287 18.03 2.03 -1.86
C LEU A 287 19.36 2.36 -1.17
N ASN A 288 19.66 3.64 -0.93
CA ASN A 288 20.85 4.05 -0.19
C ASN A 288 20.80 3.53 1.25
N THR A 289 19.64 3.60 1.90
CA THR A 289 19.42 3.07 3.25
C THR A 289 19.60 1.56 3.29
N ILE A 290 18.99 0.84 2.33
CA ILE A 290 19.13 -0.63 2.24
C ILE A 290 20.59 -1.03 2.01
N GLN A 291 21.30 -0.33 1.12
CA GLN A 291 22.71 -0.59 0.86
C GLN A 291 23.58 -0.45 2.12
N LYS A 292 23.27 0.54 2.96
CA LYS A 292 23.99 0.81 4.21
C LYS A 292 23.70 -0.24 5.28
N TYR A 293 22.44 -0.61 5.50
CA TYR A 293 22.05 -1.43 6.65
C TYR A 293 21.84 -2.91 6.32
N GLU A 294 21.40 -3.20 5.08
CA GLU A 294 21.05 -4.57 4.64
C GLU A 294 21.55 -4.86 3.21
N PRO A 295 22.88 -4.87 2.95
CA PRO A 295 23.46 -4.92 1.60
C PRO A 295 23.05 -6.15 0.78
N LYS A 296 22.72 -7.28 1.42
CA LYS A 296 22.19 -8.47 0.72
C LYS A 296 20.81 -8.20 0.13
N LEU A 297 19.96 -7.49 0.85
CA LEU A 297 18.63 -7.06 0.34
C LEU A 297 18.77 -6.03 -0.78
N TYR A 298 19.74 -5.11 -0.68
CA TYR A 298 20.04 -4.18 -1.77
C TYR A 298 20.33 -4.93 -3.08
N THR A 299 21.23 -5.91 -3.03
CA THR A 299 21.57 -6.74 -4.20
C THR A 299 20.33 -7.47 -4.75
N ALA A 300 19.48 -8.03 -3.87
CA ALA A 300 18.23 -8.67 -4.29
C ALA A 300 17.28 -7.67 -4.96
N CYS A 301 17.11 -6.47 -4.40
CA CYS A 301 16.24 -5.43 -4.99
C CYS A 301 16.71 -4.99 -6.38
N ILE A 302 18.02 -4.79 -6.57
CA ILE A 302 18.60 -4.43 -7.88
C ILE A 302 18.35 -5.56 -8.90
N ASN A 303 18.55 -6.82 -8.51
CA ASN A 303 18.32 -7.97 -9.39
C ASN A 303 16.84 -8.13 -9.77
N ILE A 304 15.91 -7.85 -8.86
CA ILE A 304 14.47 -8.02 -9.07
C ILE A 304 13.89 -6.82 -9.82
N PHE A 305 14.21 -5.61 -9.39
CA PHE A 305 13.54 -4.38 -9.81
C PHE A 305 14.39 -3.43 -10.66
N GLY A 306 15.63 -3.79 -11.02
CA GLY A 306 16.56 -2.90 -11.72
C GLY A 306 15.94 -2.24 -12.96
N LYS A 307 15.22 -3.00 -13.80
CA LYS A 307 14.51 -2.47 -14.98
C LYS A 307 13.46 -1.41 -14.60
N ALA A 308 12.76 -1.60 -13.49
CA ALA A 308 11.77 -0.65 -12.98
C ALA A 308 12.43 0.66 -12.53
N TYR A 309 13.54 0.55 -11.79
CA TYR A 309 14.29 1.71 -11.33
C TYR A 309 14.83 2.51 -12.51
N ASP A 310 15.46 1.86 -13.48
CA ASP A 310 16.02 2.52 -14.65
C ASP A 310 14.95 3.20 -15.51
N TYR A 311 13.81 2.56 -15.68
CA TYR A 311 12.71 3.14 -16.43
C TYR A 311 12.08 4.33 -15.71
N THR A 312 11.98 4.26 -14.38
CA THR A 312 11.51 5.39 -13.55
C THR A 312 12.51 6.55 -13.56
N ARG A 313 13.83 6.28 -13.53
CA ARG A 313 14.88 7.31 -13.68
C ARG A 313 14.77 8.02 -15.01
N LYS A 314 14.64 7.24 -16.12
CA LYS A 314 14.42 7.81 -17.45
C LYS A 314 13.19 8.72 -17.52
N TYR A 315 12.08 8.32 -16.91
CA TYR A 315 10.90 9.17 -16.84
C TYR A 315 11.15 10.46 -16.05
N LYS A 316 11.81 10.37 -14.88
CA LYS A 316 12.16 11.55 -14.08
C LYS A 316 13.05 12.54 -14.85
N GLU A 317 14.05 12.04 -15.60
CA GLU A 317 14.91 12.86 -16.45
C GLU A 317 14.13 13.50 -17.61
N PHE A 318 13.26 12.73 -18.27
CA PHE A 318 12.39 13.25 -19.31
C PHE A 318 11.47 14.35 -18.79
N TYR A 319 10.84 14.12 -17.66
CA TYR A 319 9.99 15.08 -16.97
C TYR A 319 10.74 16.40 -16.72
N LYS A 320 11.95 16.33 -16.17
CA LYS A 320 12.80 17.50 -15.90
C LYS A 320 13.11 18.30 -17.17
N LYS A 321 13.52 17.58 -18.24
CA LYS A 321 13.80 18.21 -19.55
C LYS A 321 12.57 18.91 -20.14
N MET A 322 11.39 18.31 -20.01
CA MET A 322 10.13 18.91 -20.48
C MET A 322 9.74 20.15 -19.69
N GLN A 323 9.92 20.15 -18.38
CA GLN A 323 9.70 21.32 -17.54
C GLN A 323 10.63 22.48 -17.92
N GLU A 324 11.93 22.24 -18.13
CA GLU A 324 12.91 23.24 -18.53
C GLU A 324 12.54 23.86 -19.89
N LYS A 325 12.08 23.04 -20.85
CA LYS A 325 11.59 23.54 -22.16
C LYS A 325 10.35 24.42 -22.01
N GLN A 326 9.41 24.06 -21.13
CA GLN A 326 8.20 24.83 -20.89
C GLN A 326 8.54 26.19 -20.28
N ASN A 327 9.41 26.22 -19.26
CA ASN A 327 9.81 27.44 -18.59
C ASN A 327 10.53 28.43 -19.54
N LYS A 328 11.39 27.90 -20.46
CA LYS A 328 12.07 28.71 -21.50
C LYS A 328 11.12 29.29 -22.57
N LYS A 329 9.94 28.71 -22.75
CA LYS A 329 8.93 29.26 -23.69
C LYS A 329 8.05 30.33 -23.04
N MET A 330 8.04 30.40 -21.73
CA MET A 330 7.24 31.37 -20.95
C MET A 330 8.06 32.60 -20.52
N SER A 331 9.39 32.52 -20.58
CA SER A 331 10.33 33.64 -20.44
C SER A 331 10.66 34.30 -21.78
#